data_3bcf1c87b973d290baeaa11fd8205435
#
_entry.id   3bcf1c87b973d290baeaa11fd8205435
#
_cell.length_a   1.000
_cell.length_b   1.000
_cell.length_c   1.000
_cell.angle_alpha   90.00
_cell.angle_beta   90.00
_cell.angle_gamma   90.00
#
_symmetry.space_group_name_H-M   'P 1'
#
loop_
_entity.id
_entity.type
_entity.pdbx_description
1 polymer ?
#
loop_
_entity_poly.entity_id
_entity_poly.type
_entity_poly.pdbx_seq_one_letter_code
_entity_poly.pdbx_strand_id
1 'polypeptide(L)'
;MRSNLGNLAADVDAAVIDALALIPRIEARDHTVWQEDPTEVADRLGWLDAPDRAAGQIEQLRTIADDLVADGITEVVLTGMGGSSLYPEVLTSTFGSAPGYPRLHVLDSTDPAAVLAVERNVPWTTTVVVAASKSGGTVETRSHLARFTARLEDVHGTGAGRHLIAITDPGSDLEKLATDAGYRAVVHGQPDVGGRYSALTPFGLLPAAILGLDLDAHLAPAAGVLALARTEDRANTPVVLGAVLATAARRGRDKLTLLLPDEVASFGAWVEQLVAESTGKHGAGLLPILDDDADELLGRLGEDRVIVALGDRPGTDDLAAAGAPVVQLPWEGPEQLTAEVVRWEVATAVAGALLGLNPFD
;
A
#
# COMPACT_ATOMS: atom_id res chain seq x y z
N MET A 1 -2.94 5.49 20.28
CA MET A 1 -1.80 6.31 19.86
C MET A 1 -1.27 7.09 21.06
N ARG A 2 0.02 7.07 21.31
CA ARG A 2 0.72 7.93 22.29
C ARG A 2 1.64 8.87 21.51
N SER A 3 1.90 10.08 22.03
CA SER A 3 2.82 11.00 21.36
C SER A 3 3.56 11.88 22.37
N ASN A 4 4.83 12.14 22.09
CA ASN A 4 5.63 13.18 22.73
C ASN A 4 6.14 14.10 21.60
N LEU A 5 5.48 15.21 21.40
CA LEU A 5 5.71 16.10 20.26
C LEU A 5 6.63 17.28 20.59
N GLY A 6 7.06 17.39 21.85
CA GLY A 6 7.95 18.46 22.28
C GLY A 6 7.43 19.85 21.89
N ASN A 7 8.25 20.61 21.18
CA ASN A 7 7.92 21.96 20.71
C ASN A 7 6.89 22.03 19.58
N LEU A 8 6.50 20.91 19.00
CA LEU A 8 5.46 20.85 17.95
C LEU A 8 4.04 20.75 18.55
N ALA A 9 3.88 20.41 19.84
CA ALA A 9 2.61 20.05 20.43
C ALA A 9 1.49 21.11 20.20
N ALA A 10 1.78 22.39 20.43
CA ALA A 10 0.79 23.46 20.27
C ALA A 10 0.39 23.67 18.78
N ASP A 11 1.33 23.56 17.87
CA ASP A 11 1.07 23.68 16.42
C ASP A 11 0.27 22.48 15.92
N VAL A 12 0.57 21.28 16.42
CA VAL A 12 -0.19 20.06 16.10
C VAL A 12 -1.61 20.15 16.64
N ASP A 13 -1.80 20.64 17.85
CA ASP A 13 -3.15 20.83 18.42
C ASP A 13 -4.02 21.76 17.54
N ALA A 14 -3.43 22.83 17.00
CA ALA A 14 -4.11 23.71 16.07
C ALA A 14 -4.39 23.01 14.73
N ALA A 15 -3.40 22.32 14.17
CA ALA A 15 -3.55 21.59 12.91
C ALA A 15 -4.59 20.45 13.00
N VAL A 16 -4.73 19.80 14.16
CA VAL A 16 -5.78 18.79 14.40
C VAL A 16 -7.17 19.39 14.30
N ILE A 17 -7.38 20.61 14.85
CA ILE A 17 -8.67 21.30 14.74
C ILE A 17 -9.00 21.57 13.27
N ASP A 18 -8.03 22.11 12.51
CA ASP A 18 -8.19 22.38 11.09
C ASP A 18 -8.47 21.10 10.30
N ALA A 19 -7.72 20.03 10.59
CA ALA A 19 -7.88 18.73 9.94
C ALA A 19 -9.24 18.09 10.18
N LEU A 20 -9.71 18.11 11.43
CA LEU A 20 -11.04 17.57 11.79
C LEU A 20 -12.17 18.32 11.09
N ALA A 21 -12.03 19.63 10.88
CA ALA A 21 -13.00 20.43 10.13
C ALA A 21 -13.06 20.07 8.63
N LEU A 22 -12.04 19.37 8.09
CA LEU A 22 -12.04 18.90 6.70
C LEU A 22 -12.80 17.57 6.51
N ILE A 23 -13.02 16.79 7.57
CA ILE A 23 -13.57 15.43 7.47
C ILE A 23 -14.91 15.39 6.72
N PRO A 24 -15.92 16.24 7.04
CA PRO A 24 -17.19 16.21 6.29
C PRO A 24 -17.02 16.48 4.79
N ARG A 25 -16.04 17.31 4.42
CA ARG A 25 -15.74 17.61 3.00
C ARG A 25 -15.04 16.44 2.31
N ILE A 26 -14.10 15.79 3.02
CA ILE A 26 -13.40 14.60 2.52
C ILE A 26 -14.42 13.47 2.29
N GLU A 27 -15.32 13.22 3.24
CA GLU A 27 -16.38 12.22 3.10
C GLU A 27 -17.34 12.53 1.94
N ALA A 28 -17.64 13.83 1.74
CA ALA A 28 -18.43 14.29 0.60
C ALA A 28 -17.67 14.24 -0.74
N ARG A 29 -16.41 13.76 -0.76
CA ARG A 29 -15.52 13.72 -1.93
C ARG A 29 -15.32 15.08 -2.59
N ASP A 30 -15.30 16.14 -1.77
CA ASP A 30 -15.03 17.49 -2.21
C ASP A 30 -13.54 17.64 -2.57
N HIS A 31 -13.22 17.54 -3.84
CA HIS A 31 -11.84 17.64 -4.34
C HIS A 31 -11.18 18.98 -3.99
N THR A 32 -11.98 20.05 -3.76
CA THR A 32 -11.43 21.37 -3.42
C THR A 32 -10.78 21.45 -2.04
N VAL A 33 -10.84 20.35 -1.26
CA VAL A 33 -10.02 20.15 -0.05
C VAL A 33 -8.53 20.23 -0.39
N TRP A 34 -8.13 19.74 -1.57
CA TRP A 34 -6.72 19.67 -1.98
C TRP A 34 -6.37 20.68 -3.06
N GLN A 35 -7.21 20.83 -4.08
CA GLN A 35 -7.02 21.82 -5.16
C GLN A 35 -8.33 22.16 -5.88
N GLU A 36 -8.39 23.35 -6.47
CA GLU A 36 -9.56 23.81 -7.22
C GLU A 36 -9.77 23.05 -8.54
N ASP A 37 -8.67 22.68 -9.23
CA ASP A 37 -8.74 21.87 -10.45
C ASP A 37 -9.10 20.43 -10.10
N PRO A 38 -10.19 19.85 -10.65
CA PRO A 38 -10.60 18.48 -10.36
C PRO A 38 -9.67 17.41 -10.94
N THR A 39 -8.76 17.77 -11.86
CA THR A 39 -7.86 16.85 -12.54
C THR A 39 -6.99 16.08 -11.54
N GLU A 40 -6.97 14.74 -11.67
CA GLU A 40 -6.22 13.82 -10.81
C GLU A 40 -6.50 13.96 -9.30
N VAL A 41 -7.68 14.49 -8.94
CA VAL A 41 -8.22 14.48 -7.58
C VAL A 41 -9.62 13.89 -7.55
N ALA A 42 -10.56 14.49 -8.30
CA ALA A 42 -11.97 14.09 -8.25
C ALA A 42 -12.18 12.63 -8.69
N ASP A 43 -11.34 12.14 -9.58
CA ASP A 43 -11.31 10.75 -10.09
C ASP A 43 -10.31 9.84 -9.34
N ARG A 44 -9.85 10.24 -8.15
CA ARG A 44 -8.89 9.48 -7.33
C ARG A 44 -9.38 9.22 -5.89
N LEU A 45 -10.63 9.55 -5.57
CA LEU A 45 -11.16 9.47 -4.20
C LEU A 45 -11.85 8.13 -3.88
N GLY A 46 -11.70 7.14 -4.74
CA GLY A 46 -12.29 5.81 -4.54
C GLY A 46 -11.72 5.03 -3.36
N TRP A 47 -10.52 5.37 -2.88
CA TRP A 47 -9.90 4.75 -1.72
C TRP A 47 -10.69 4.97 -0.42
N LEU A 48 -11.52 6.03 -0.35
CA LEU A 48 -12.34 6.36 0.83
C LEU A 48 -13.38 5.27 1.19
N ASP A 49 -13.75 4.43 0.25
CA ASP A 49 -14.66 3.30 0.45
C ASP A 49 -14.14 1.99 -0.18
N ALA A 50 -12.85 1.94 -0.51
CA ALA A 50 -12.25 0.75 -1.12
C ALA A 50 -12.46 -0.54 -0.30
N PRO A 51 -12.33 -0.54 1.06
CA PRO A 51 -12.64 -1.72 1.86
C PRO A 51 -14.12 -2.16 1.74
N ASP A 52 -15.06 -1.21 1.71
CA ASP A 52 -16.50 -1.51 1.59
C ASP A 52 -16.81 -2.10 0.20
N ARG A 53 -16.20 -1.56 -0.86
CA ARG A 53 -16.35 -2.07 -2.23
C ARG A 53 -15.67 -3.41 -2.45
N ALA A 54 -14.57 -3.65 -1.75
CA ALA A 54 -13.84 -4.92 -1.80
C ALA A 54 -14.70 -6.09 -1.36
N ALA A 55 -15.59 -5.91 -0.37
CA ALA A 55 -16.52 -6.93 0.10
C ALA A 55 -17.34 -7.56 -1.06
N GLY A 56 -17.69 -6.77 -2.08
CA GLY A 56 -18.41 -7.26 -3.27
C GLY A 56 -17.56 -8.14 -4.20
N GLN A 57 -16.24 -8.16 -4.05
CA GLN A 57 -15.31 -8.90 -4.91
C GLN A 57 -14.69 -10.13 -4.23
N ILE A 58 -14.81 -10.26 -2.91
CA ILE A 58 -14.17 -11.31 -2.09
C ILE A 58 -14.42 -12.70 -2.67
N GLU A 59 -15.68 -13.03 -3.01
CA GLU A 59 -16.04 -14.36 -3.51
C GLU A 59 -15.36 -14.68 -4.85
N GLN A 60 -15.27 -13.70 -5.74
CA GLN A 60 -14.53 -13.86 -7.00
C GLN A 60 -13.04 -14.11 -6.75
N LEU A 61 -12.42 -13.34 -5.85
CA LEU A 61 -10.99 -13.47 -5.56
C LEU A 61 -10.69 -14.81 -4.89
N ARG A 62 -11.54 -15.24 -3.97
CA ARG A 62 -11.46 -16.57 -3.33
C ARG A 62 -11.58 -17.69 -4.35
N THR A 63 -12.58 -17.64 -5.24
CA THR A 63 -12.77 -18.64 -6.30
C THR A 63 -11.54 -18.76 -7.17
N ILE A 64 -10.88 -17.65 -7.56
CA ILE A 64 -9.65 -17.69 -8.36
C ILE A 64 -8.54 -18.40 -7.58
N ALA A 65 -8.36 -18.11 -6.29
CA ALA A 65 -7.34 -18.74 -5.47
C ALA A 65 -7.60 -20.25 -5.28
N ASP A 66 -8.85 -20.65 -5.02
CA ASP A 66 -9.24 -22.03 -4.85
C ASP A 66 -9.07 -22.84 -6.16
N ASP A 67 -9.36 -22.23 -7.32
CA ASP A 67 -9.12 -22.84 -8.63
C ASP A 67 -7.62 -23.06 -8.90
N LEU A 68 -6.74 -22.16 -8.41
CA LEU A 68 -5.29 -22.37 -8.51
C LEU A 68 -4.86 -23.60 -7.69
N VAL A 69 -5.36 -23.71 -6.47
CA VAL A 69 -5.09 -24.86 -5.59
C VAL A 69 -5.62 -26.18 -6.21
N ALA A 70 -6.85 -26.16 -6.70
CA ALA A 70 -7.49 -27.32 -7.32
C ALA A 70 -6.75 -27.83 -8.58
N ASP A 71 -6.17 -26.89 -9.35
CA ASP A 71 -5.37 -27.19 -10.56
C ASP A 71 -3.92 -27.57 -10.23
N GLY A 72 -3.54 -27.63 -8.95
CA GLY A 72 -2.20 -28.02 -8.50
C GLY A 72 -1.13 -26.98 -8.79
N ILE A 73 -1.50 -25.70 -8.88
CA ILE A 73 -0.55 -24.59 -9.00
C ILE A 73 0.22 -24.44 -7.67
N THR A 74 1.53 -24.41 -7.75
CA THR A 74 2.42 -24.33 -6.59
C THR A 74 3.16 -23.00 -6.46
N GLU A 75 3.28 -22.28 -7.57
CA GLU A 75 3.97 -20.98 -7.62
C GLU A 75 3.13 -19.95 -8.38
N VAL A 76 3.12 -18.74 -7.88
CA VAL A 76 2.56 -17.58 -8.57
C VAL A 76 3.65 -16.51 -8.68
N VAL A 77 3.87 -16.00 -9.88
CA VAL A 77 4.76 -14.86 -10.13
C VAL A 77 3.92 -13.64 -10.42
N LEU A 78 3.90 -12.69 -9.50
CA LEU A 78 3.25 -11.41 -9.71
C LEU A 78 4.25 -10.43 -10.30
N THR A 79 3.90 -9.86 -11.46
CA THR A 79 4.69 -8.80 -12.10
C THR A 79 3.92 -7.49 -12.02
N GLY A 80 4.51 -6.51 -11.37
CA GLY A 80 3.91 -5.19 -11.16
C GLY A 80 4.96 -4.19 -10.74
N MET A 81 4.58 -2.91 -10.72
CA MET A 81 5.47 -1.83 -10.29
C MET A 81 4.73 -0.95 -9.26
N GLY A 82 5.46 -0.44 -8.28
CA GLY A 82 4.95 0.49 -7.28
C GLY A 82 3.71 -0.05 -6.56
N GLY A 83 2.57 0.66 -6.60
CA GLY A 83 1.33 0.25 -5.94
C GLY A 83 0.78 -1.12 -6.38
N SER A 84 1.23 -1.66 -7.53
CA SER A 84 0.83 -3.00 -7.99
C SER A 84 1.72 -4.12 -7.44
N SER A 85 2.83 -3.80 -6.77
CA SER A 85 3.82 -4.78 -6.26
C SER A 85 4.11 -4.62 -4.77
N LEU A 86 4.18 -3.38 -4.24
CA LEU A 86 4.66 -3.15 -2.87
C LEU A 86 3.76 -3.78 -1.81
N TYR A 87 2.43 -3.63 -1.94
CA TYR A 87 1.56 -4.28 -0.95
C TYR A 87 1.53 -5.81 -1.07
N PRO A 88 1.49 -6.43 -2.27
CA PRO A 88 1.78 -7.86 -2.44
C PRO A 88 3.09 -8.32 -1.80
N GLU A 89 4.17 -7.55 -1.88
CA GLU A 89 5.44 -7.86 -1.20
C GLU A 89 5.29 -7.81 0.31
N VAL A 90 4.59 -6.80 0.84
CA VAL A 90 4.28 -6.73 2.29
C VAL A 90 3.51 -7.96 2.73
N LEU A 91 2.49 -8.37 2.00
CA LEU A 91 1.70 -9.57 2.33
C LEU A 91 2.56 -10.82 2.34
N THR A 92 3.40 -11.00 1.31
CA THR A 92 4.28 -12.16 1.19
C THR A 92 5.30 -12.23 2.32
N SER A 93 5.93 -11.10 2.64
CA SER A 93 6.96 -11.02 3.69
C SER A 93 6.37 -11.17 5.10
N THR A 94 5.15 -10.66 5.31
CA THR A 94 4.49 -10.66 6.63
C THR A 94 3.82 -12.01 6.94
N PHE A 95 3.09 -12.57 5.98
CA PHE A 95 2.25 -13.76 6.24
C PHE A 95 2.81 -15.05 5.62
N GLY A 96 3.54 -14.93 4.50
CA GLY A 96 3.85 -16.09 3.68
C GLY A 96 2.59 -16.76 3.12
N SER A 97 2.74 -17.95 2.56
CA SER A 97 1.60 -18.72 2.05
C SER A 97 1.05 -19.67 3.11
N ALA A 98 -0.27 -19.75 3.21
CA ALA A 98 -0.96 -20.74 4.03
C ALA A 98 -0.67 -22.17 3.52
N PRO A 99 -0.70 -23.20 4.38
CA PRO A 99 -0.50 -24.59 3.95
C PRO A 99 -1.46 -24.99 2.83
N GLY A 100 -0.90 -25.47 1.71
CA GLY A 100 -1.67 -25.91 0.54
C GLY A 100 -1.91 -24.81 -0.51
N TYR A 101 -1.57 -23.57 -0.22
CA TYR A 101 -1.67 -22.45 -1.19
C TYR A 101 -0.33 -22.22 -1.91
N PRO A 102 -0.36 -21.63 -3.12
CA PRO A 102 0.84 -21.36 -3.90
C PRO A 102 1.79 -20.38 -3.19
N ARG A 103 3.09 -20.52 -3.44
CA ARG A 103 4.04 -19.46 -3.08
C ARG A 103 3.92 -18.28 -4.04
N LEU A 104 3.92 -17.08 -3.49
CA LEU A 104 3.88 -15.85 -4.26
C LEU A 104 5.30 -15.25 -4.37
N HIS A 105 5.73 -15.00 -5.61
CA HIS A 105 6.96 -14.29 -5.94
C HIS A 105 6.59 -12.95 -6.54
N VAL A 106 7.01 -11.88 -5.92
CA VAL A 106 6.80 -10.52 -6.45
C VAL A 106 8.01 -10.09 -7.24
N LEU A 107 7.80 -9.65 -8.48
CA LEU A 107 8.85 -9.13 -9.36
C LEU A 107 8.49 -7.71 -9.79
N ASP A 108 9.20 -6.75 -9.24
CA ASP A 108 9.07 -5.33 -9.51
C ASP A 108 10.36 -4.68 -10.05
N SER A 109 11.26 -5.49 -10.56
CA SER A 109 12.55 -5.07 -11.09
C SER A 109 12.80 -5.63 -12.48
N THR A 110 13.29 -4.79 -13.37
CA THR A 110 13.78 -5.21 -14.71
C THR A 110 15.24 -5.62 -14.72
N ASP A 111 15.89 -5.66 -13.54
CA ASP A 111 17.25 -6.20 -13.44
C ASP A 111 17.30 -7.64 -13.97
N PRO A 112 18.17 -7.93 -14.94
CA PRO A 112 18.24 -9.26 -15.53
C PRO A 112 18.54 -10.37 -14.53
N ALA A 113 19.29 -10.08 -13.46
CA ALA A 113 19.59 -11.08 -12.44
C ALA A 113 18.34 -11.41 -11.60
N ALA A 114 17.51 -10.41 -11.26
CA ALA A 114 16.24 -10.62 -10.57
C ALA A 114 15.26 -11.44 -11.43
N VAL A 115 15.09 -11.06 -12.70
CA VAL A 115 14.22 -11.79 -13.65
C VAL A 115 14.68 -13.24 -13.81
N LEU A 116 15.98 -13.47 -14.00
CA LEU A 116 16.55 -14.81 -14.15
C LEU A 116 16.46 -15.62 -12.85
N ALA A 117 16.55 -14.98 -11.69
CA ALA A 117 16.38 -15.66 -10.41
C ALA A 117 14.97 -16.23 -10.29
N VAL A 118 13.93 -15.45 -10.58
CA VAL A 118 12.54 -15.94 -10.62
C VAL A 118 12.42 -17.07 -11.64
N GLU A 119 12.87 -16.86 -12.88
CA GLU A 119 12.71 -17.82 -13.95
C GLU A 119 13.34 -19.20 -13.65
N ARG A 120 14.46 -19.23 -12.92
CA ARG A 120 15.18 -20.46 -12.55
C ARG A 120 14.60 -21.16 -11.33
N ASN A 121 13.90 -20.42 -10.46
CA ASN A 121 13.46 -20.93 -9.16
C ASN A 121 12.03 -21.48 -9.18
N VAL A 122 11.26 -21.26 -10.26
CA VAL A 122 9.87 -21.73 -10.35
C VAL A 122 9.73 -22.91 -11.34
N PRO A 123 8.94 -23.95 -11.01
CA PRO A 123 8.58 -25.03 -11.91
C PRO A 123 7.46 -24.55 -12.86
N TRP A 124 7.79 -24.16 -14.07
CA TRP A 124 6.85 -23.56 -15.03
C TRP A 124 5.61 -24.41 -15.35
N THR A 125 5.66 -25.72 -15.11
CA THR A 125 4.51 -26.63 -15.28
C THR A 125 3.39 -26.40 -14.26
N THR A 126 3.71 -25.83 -13.09
CA THR A 126 2.77 -25.55 -11.99
C THR A 126 2.82 -24.07 -11.56
N THR A 127 3.25 -23.20 -12.48
CA THR A 127 3.35 -21.75 -12.23
C THR A 127 2.26 -20.99 -12.97
N VAL A 128 1.70 -20.00 -12.32
CA VAL A 128 0.83 -18.95 -12.91
C VAL A 128 1.52 -17.60 -12.79
N VAL A 129 1.38 -16.76 -13.81
CA VAL A 129 1.87 -15.37 -13.80
C VAL A 129 0.68 -14.43 -13.67
N VAL A 130 0.76 -13.52 -12.71
CA VAL A 130 -0.20 -12.43 -12.50
C VAL A 130 0.42 -11.14 -13.00
N ALA A 131 -0.13 -10.58 -14.08
CA ALA A 131 0.25 -9.27 -14.58
C ALA A 131 -0.61 -8.20 -13.91
N ALA A 132 -0.01 -7.35 -13.07
CA ALA A 132 -0.69 -6.31 -12.33
C ALA A 132 -0.29 -4.92 -12.85
N SER A 133 -1.21 -4.25 -13.56
CA SER A 133 -1.00 -2.89 -14.10
C SER A 133 -2.33 -2.20 -14.35
N LYS A 134 -2.56 -1.02 -13.71
CA LYS A 134 -3.81 -0.26 -13.89
C LYS A 134 -4.10 0.06 -15.35
N SER A 135 -3.19 0.74 -16.02
CA SER A 135 -3.35 1.15 -17.43
C SER A 135 -3.02 0.05 -18.43
N GLY A 136 -2.29 -0.98 -18.00
CA GLY A 136 -1.69 -1.95 -18.90
C GLY A 136 -0.54 -1.41 -19.75
N GLY A 137 -0.15 -0.15 -19.55
CA GLY A 137 0.90 0.53 -20.33
C GLY A 137 2.29 0.51 -19.72
N THR A 138 2.44 0.06 -18.47
CA THR A 138 3.73 0.04 -17.75
C THR A 138 4.73 -0.84 -18.48
N VAL A 139 5.83 -0.23 -18.96
CA VAL A 139 6.82 -0.89 -19.83
C VAL A 139 7.48 -2.08 -19.14
N GLU A 140 7.80 -1.96 -17.87
CA GLU A 140 8.39 -3.01 -17.04
C GLU A 140 7.46 -4.23 -16.96
N THR A 141 6.21 -4.03 -16.58
CA THR A 141 5.21 -5.10 -16.48
C THR A 141 4.98 -5.77 -17.84
N ARG A 142 4.92 -4.98 -18.92
CA ARG A 142 4.78 -5.52 -20.29
C ARG A 142 5.99 -6.34 -20.72
N SER A 143 7.20 -5.92 -20.34
CA SER A 143 8.44 -6.64 -20.63
C SER A 143 8.50 -7.98 -19.89
N HIS A 144 8.16 -7.99 -18.61
CA HIS A 144 8.04 -9.24 -17.83
C HIS A 144 6.98 -10.16 -18.43
N LEU A 145 5.80 -9.61 -18.73
CA LEU A 145 4.70 -10.37 -19.30
C LEU A 145 5.09 -11.02 -20.63
N ALA A 146 5.73 -10.27 -21.54
CA ALA A 146 6.21 -10.82 -22.80
C ALA A 146 7.21 -11.96 -22.59
N ARG A 147 8.15 -11.80 -21.66
CA ARG A 147 9.15 -12.82 -21.33
C ARG A 147 8.51 -14.09 -20.75
N PHE A 148 7.63 -13.93 -19.79
CA PHE A 148 7.03 -15.07 -19.09
C PHE A 148 5.94 -15.76 -19.93
N THR A 149 5.22 -15.01 -20.78
CA THR A 149 4.28 -15.60 -21.75
C THR A 149 5.04 -16.54 -22.71
N ALA A 150 6.15 -16.08 -23.29
CA ALA A 150 6.97 -16.95 -24.16
C ALA A 150 7.43 -18.21 -23.41
N ARG A 151 7.80 -18.08 -22.12
CA ARG A 151 8.20 -19.23 -21.31
C ARG A 151 7.05 -20.19 -21.03
N LEU A 152 5.85 -19.68 -20.78
CA LEU A 152 4.64 -20.50 -20.61
C LEU A 152 4.22 -21.16 -21.92
N GLU A 153 4.38 -20.49 -23.07
CA GLU A 153 4.13 -21.07 -24.40
C GLU A 153 5.07 -22.23 -24.70
N ASP A 154 6.36 -22.12 -24.32
CA ASP A 154 7.33 -23.23 -24.46
C ASP A 154 6.89 -24.47 -23.66
N VAL A 155 6.20 -24.31 -22.53
CA VAL A 155 5.80 -25.41 -21.64
C VAL A 155 4.40 -25.92 -21.96
N HIS A 156 3.45 -25.02 -22.22
CA HIS A 156 2.02 -25.33 -22.31
C HIS A 156 1.43 -25.17 -23.72
N GLY A 157 2.22 -24.66 -24.68
CA GLY A 157 1.75 -24.40 -26.03
C GLY A 157 0.55 -23.48 -26.08
N THR A 158 -0.49 -23.88 -26.79
CA THR A 158 -1.76 -23.10 -26.87
C THR A 158 -2.53 -22.97 -25.57
N GLY A 159 -2.15 -23.70 -24.54
CA GLY A 159 -2.75 -23.62 -23.20
C GLY A 159 -2.13 -22.54 -22.30
N ALA A 160 -1.11 -21.81 -22.76
CA ALA A 160 -0.37 -20.83 -21.95
C ALA A 160 -1.27 -19.75 -21.28
N GLY A 161 -2.35 -19.32 -21.96
CA GLY A 161 -3.29 -18.34 -21.39
C GLY A 161 -3.92 -18.78 -20.08
N ARG A 162 -4.10 -20.09 -19.85
CA ARG A 162 -4.64 -20.62 -18.58
C ARG A 162 -3.67 -20.48 -17.38
N HIS A 163 -2.42 -20.13 -17.67
CA HIS A 163 -1.38 -19.84 -16.69
C HIS A 163 -1.11 -18.33 -16.54
N LEU A 164 -2.04 -17.51 -17.03
CA LEU A 164 -1.95 -16.05 -16.96
C LEU A 164 -3.21 -15.48 -16.31
N ILE A 165 -3.02 -14.50 -15.44
CA ILE A 165 -4.07 -13.69 -14.82
C ILE A 165 -3.70 -12.22 -15.01
N ALA A 166 -4.69 -11.37 -15.24
CA ALA A 166 -4.50 -9.92 -15.29
C ALA A 166 -5.25 -9.25 -14.14
N ILE A 167 -4.57 -8.30 -13.46
CA ILE A 167 -5.21 -7.31 -12.59
C ILE A 167 -5.04 -5.96 -13.27
N THR A 168 -6.15 -5.34 -13.69
CA THR A 168 -6.09 -4.12 -14.49
C THR A 168 -7.40 -3.33 -14.41
N ASP A 169 -7.38 -2.05 -14.80
CA ASP A 169 -8.61 -1.28 -14.88
C ASP A 169 -9.46 -1.69 -16.10
N PRO A 170 -10.80 -1.57 -16.00
CA PRO A 170 -11.68 -1.80 -17.14
C PRO A 170 -11.31 -0.90 -18.33
N GLY A 171 -11.32 -1.47 -19.54
CA GLY A 171 -11.01 -0.78 -20.79
C GLY A 171 -9.53 -0.61 -21.07
N SER A 172 -8.64 -1.16 -20.24
CA SER A 172 -7.19 -1.07 -20.43
C SER A 172 -6.68 -1.93 -21.60
N ASP A 173 -5.48 -1.62 -22.08
CA ASP A 173 -4.78 -2.46 -23.06
C ASP A 173 -4.51 -3.87 -22.54
N LEU A 174 -4.26 -4.01 -21.21
CA LEU A 174 -4.01 -5.31 -20.61
C LEU A 174 -5.29 -6.15 -20.53
N GLU A 175 -6.45 -5.56 -20.26
CA GLU A 175 -7.73 -6.27 -20.31
C GLU A 175 -8.00 -6.84 -21.70
N LYS A 176 -7.80 -6.01 -22.74
CA LYS A 176 -7.96 -6.44 -24.13
C LYS A 176 -7.01 -7.59 -24.48
N LEU A 177 -5.72 -7.43 -24.16
CA LEU A 177 -4.72 -8.47 -24.39
C LEU A 177 -5.10 -9.78 -23.68
N ALA A 178 -5.49 -9.70 -22.42
CA ALA A 178 -5.84 -10.86 -21.61
C ALA A 178 -7.08 -11.60 -22.14
N THR A 179 -8.08 -10.84 -22.60
CA THR A 179 -9.29 -11.39 -23.20
C THR A 179 -9.00 -12.07 -24.52
N ASP A 180 -8.25 -11.41 -25.41
CA ASP A 180 -7.90 -11.94 -26.74
C ASP A 180 -7.01 -13.19 -26.65
N ALA A 181 -6.12 -13.25 -25.65
CA ALA A 181 -5.20 -14.36 -25.43
C ALA A 181 -5.78 -15.47 -24.50
N GLY A 182 -7.01 -15.34 -24.04
CA GLY A 182 -7.71 -16.37 -23.25
C GLY A 182 -7.05 -16.61 -21.89
N TYR A 183 -6.73 -15.53 -21.15
CA TYR A 183 -6.20 -15.63 -19.79
C TYR A 183 -7.18 -16.35 -18.87
N ARG A 184 -6.67 -16.98 -17.82
CA ARG A 184 -7.44 -17.67 -16.79
C ARG A 184 -8.47 -16.76 -16.15
N ALA A 185 -8.06 -15.53 -15.81
CA ALA A 185 -8.94 -14.52 -15.23
C ALA A 185 -8.47 -13.11 -15.59
N VAL A 186 -9.43 -12.20 -15.69
CA VAL A 186 -9.22 -10.76 -15.68
C VAL A 186 -9.93 -10.21 -14.45
N VAL A 187 -9.17 -9.60 -13.55
CA VAL A 187 -9.70 -9.01 -12.33
C VAL A 187 -9.63 -7.50 -12.47
N HIS A 188 -10.77 -6.86 -12.38
CA HIS A 188 -10.87 -5.42 -12.55
C HIS A 188 -10.48 -4.68 -11.27
N GLY A 189 -9.55 -3.75 -11.40
CA GLY A 189 -9.24 -2.74 -10.41
C GLY A 189 -10.36 -1.72 -10.26
N GLN A 190 -10.10 -0.73 -9.43
CA GLN A 190 -11.00 0.39 -9.21
C GLN A 190 -10.40 1.63 -9.91
N PRO A 191 -10.97 2.10 -11.03
CA PRO A 191 -10.37 3.18 -11.82
C PRO A 191 -10.19 4.51 -11.08
N ASP A 192 -11.05 4.76 -10.09
CA ASP A 192 -11.06 5.93 -9.24
C ASP A 192 -10.14 5.82 -8.00
N VAL A 193 -9.22 4.83 -7.98
CA VAL A 193 -8.21 4.66 -6.93
C VAL A 193 -6.82 4.79 -7.55
N GLY A 194 -5.99 5.68 -7.04
CA GLY A 194 -4.59 5.81 -7.44
C GLY A 194 -3.76 4.56 -7.10
N GLY A 195 -2.65 4.33 -7.83
CA GLY A 195 -1.82 3.13 -7.63
C GLY A 195 -1.35 2.95 -6.18
N ARG A 196 -0.80 3.99 -5.57
CA ARG A 196 -0.30 3.95 -4.18
C ARG A 196 -1.37 3.84 -3.10
N TYR A 197 -2.66 4.09 -3.45
CA TYR A 197 -3.83 3.91 -2.60
C TYR A 197 -4.58 2.60 -2.88
N SER A 198 -4.02 1.69 -3.68
CA SER A 198 -4.74 0.50 -4.17
C SER A 198 -4.54 -0.76 -3.31
N ALA A 199 -3.92 -0.66 -2.15
CA ALA A 199 -3.62 -1.80 -1.28
C ALA A 199 -4.87 -2.63 -0.92
N LEU A 200 -6.01 -1.99 -0.64
CA LEU A 200 -7.27 -2.64 -0.30
C LEU A 200 -8.24 -2.75 -1.50
N THR A 201 -7.68 -2.85 -2.69
CA THR A 201 -8.39 -3.15 -3.95
C THR A 201 -7.93 -4.53 -4.47
N PRO A 202 -8.44 -5.03 -5.60
CA PRO A 202 -7.95 -6.29 -6.17
C PRO A 202 -6.43 -6.36 -6.36
N PHE A 203 -5.71 -5.24 -6.46
CA PHE A 203 -4.25 -5.23 -6.56
C PHE A 203 -3.55 -5.81 -5.32
N GLY A 204 -4.13 -5.63 -4.12
CA GLY A 204 -3.64 -6.28 -2.90
C GLY A 204 -4.44 -7.51 -2.49
N LEU A 205 -5.76 -7.52 -2.75
CA LEU A 205 -6.64 -8.56 -2.25
C LEU A 205 -6.57 -9.88 -3.04
N LEU A 206 -6.31 -9.86 -4.35
CA LEU A 206 -6.04 -11.11 -5.08
C LEU A 206 -4.75 -11.77 -4.60
N PRO A 207 -3.62 -11.06 -4.46
CA PRO A 207 -2.44 -11.60 -3.78
C PRO A 207 -2.71 -12.18 -2.39
N ALA A 208 -3.51 -11.50 -1.57
CA ALA A 208 -3.91 -12.00 -0.24
C ALA A 208 -4.68 -13.33 -0.34
N ALA A 209 -5.63 -13.42 -1.28
CA ALA A 209 -6.36 -14.67 -1.54
C ALA A 209 -5.43 -15.80 -2.02
N ILE A 210 -4.50 -15.49 -2.93
CA ILE A 210 -3.50 -16.45 -3.46
C ILE A 210 -2.61 -16.99 -2.33
N LEU A 211 -2.27 -16.16 -1.35
CA LEU A 211 -1.53 -16.58 -0.15
C LEU A 211 -2.39 -17.42 0.82
N GLY A 212 -3.70 -17.53 0.59
CA GLY A 212 -4.64 -18.26 1.45
C GLY A 212 -5.08 -17.49 2.69
N LEU A 213 -5.01 -16.15 2.66
CA LEU A 213 -5.55 -15.35 3.75
C LEU A 213 -7.08 -15.32 3.71
N ASP A 214 -7.70 -15.37 4.89
CA ASP A 214 -9.13 -15.11 5.02
C ASP A 214 -9.40 -13.62 4.77
N LEU A 215 -9.96 -13.29 3.62
CA LEU A 215 -10.17 -11.90 3.19
C LEU A 215 -11.16 -11.14 4.07
N ASP A 216 -12.16 -11.80 4.65
CA ASP A 216 -13.09 -11.15 5.58
C ASP A 216 -12.37 -10.76 6.88
N ALA A 217 -11.61 -11.69 7.46
CA ALA A 217 -10.79 -11.43 8.64
C ALA A 217 -9.69 -10.39 8.35
N HIS A 218 -9.08 -10.44 7.16
CA HIS A 218 -8.03 -9.51 6.75
C HIS A 218 -8.54 -8.06 6.60
N LEU A 219 -9.78 -7.87 6.09
CA LEU A 219 -10.37 -6.54 5.89
C LEU A 219 -11.03 -5.96 7.16
N ALA A 220 -11.40 -6.78 8.13
CA ALA A 220 -12.13 -6.33 9.31
C ALA A 220 -11.42 -5.20 10.09
N PRO A 221 -10.10 -5.20 10.32
CA PRO A 221 -9.40 -4.11 11.00
C PRO A 221 -9.46 -2.79 10.21
N ALA A 222 -9.40 -2.84 8.87
CA ALA A 222 -9.52 -1.66 8.02
C ALA A 222 -10.86 -0.94 8.21
N ALA A 223 -11.98 -1.69 8.29
CA ALA A 223 -13.30 -1.13 8.49
C ALA A 223 -13.40 -0.34 9.81
N GLY A 224 -12.77 -0.83 10.87
CA GLY A 224 -12.75 -0.16 12.18
C GLY A 224 -12.01 1.20 12.13
N VAL A 225 -10.85 1.24 11.48
CA VAL A 225 -10.08 2.48 11.34
C VAL A 225 -10.75 3.44 10.35
N LEU A 226 -11.38 2.94 9.29
CA LEU A 226 -12.13 3.77 8.35
C LEU A 226 -13.34 4.43 9.04
N ALA A 227 -14.06 3.70 9.89
CA ALA A 227 -15.14 4.27 10.69
C ALA A 227 -14.65 5.36 11.65
N LEU A 228 -13.50 5.15 12.31
CA LEU A 228 -12.86 6.16 13.15
C LEU A 228 -12.43 7.39 12.34
N ALA A 229 -11.85 7.19 11.15
CA ALA A 229 -11.37 8.26 10.28
C ALA A 229 -12.48 9.23 9.84
N ARG A 230 -13.72 8.78 9.81
CA ARG A 230 -14.92 9.57 9.48
C ARG A 230 -15.47 10.40 10.65
N THR A 231 -14.86 10.35 11.83
CA THR A 231 -15.31 11.10 13.00
C THR A 231 -14.57 12.43 13.14
N GLU A 232 -15.28 13.44 13.65
CA GLU A 232 -14.69 14.74 14.03
C GLU A 232 -14.14 14.73 15.47
N ASP A 233 -13.82 13.56 16.01
CA ASP A 233 -13.30 13.38 17.36
C ASP A 233 -11.76 13.49 17.37
N ARG A 234 -11.20 14.09 18.41
CA ARG A 234 -9.75 14.13 18.68
C ARG A 234 -9.12 12.72 18.87
N ALA A 235 -9.93 11.70 19.12
CA ALA A 235 -9.49 10.31 19.11
C ALA A 235 -9.26 9.74 17.69
N ASN A 236 -9.58 10.50 16.64
CA ASN A 236 -9.36 10.14 15.24
C ASN A 236 -7.85 10.09 14.93
N THR A 237 -7.22 8.95 15.24
CA THR A 237 -5.77 8.77 15.14
C THR A 237 -5.22 8.89 13.72
N PRO A 238 -5.92 8.46 12.64
CA PRO A 238 -5.49 8.76 11.26
C PRO A 238 -5.34 10.26 10.99
N VAL A 239 -6.34 11.06 11.36
CA VAL A 239 -6.35 12.51 11.15
C VAL A 239 -5.28 13.21 12.01
N VAL A 240 -5.14 12.78 13.26
CA VAL A 240 -4.09 13.30 14.15
C VAL A 240 -2.70 13.01 13.60
N LEU A 241 -2.46 11.80 13.06
CA LEU A 241 -1.20 11.47 12.41
C LEU A 241 -0.93 12.40 11.22
N GLY A 242 -1.92 12.62 10.36
CA GLY A 242 -1.80 13.54 9.22
C GLY A 242 -1.45 14.98 9.66
N ALA A 243 -2.08 15.47 10.75
CA ALA A 243 -1.77 16.78 11.31
C ALA A 243 -0.33 16.86 11.87
N VAL A 244 0.16 15.78 12.52
CA VAL A 244 1.55 15.68 12.97
C VAL A 244 2.51 15.76 11.79
N LEU A 245 2.27 14.97 10.75
CA LEU A 245 3.11 14.91 9.55
C LEU A 245 3.19 16.28 8.85
N ALA A 246 2.04 16.91 8.62
CA ALA A 246 2.00 18.24 8.00
C ALA A 246 2.71 19.31 8.83
N THR A 247 2.50 19.30 10.15
CA THR A 247 3.14 20.25 11.06
C THR A 247 4.65 20.04 11.11
N ALA A 248 5.10 18.79 11.16
CA ALA A 248 6.52 18.44 11.15
C ALA A 248 7.19 18.97 9.87
N ALA A 249 6.61 18.70 8.70
CA ALA A 249 7.12 19.20 7.42
C ALA A 249 7.21 20.73 7.38
N ARG A 250 6.16 21.43 7.80
CA ARG A 250 6.12 22.90 7.88
C ARG A 250 7.20 23.49 8.81
N ARG A 251 7.59 22.74 9.82
CA ARG A 251 8.61 23.13 10.80
C ARG A 251 10.03 22.67 10.44
N GLY A 252 10.23 22.17 9.21
CA GLY A 252 11.53 21.69 8.71
C GLY A 252 11.93 20.32 9.24
N ARG A 253 10.99 19.56 9.82
CA ARG A 253 11.17 18.18 10.23
C ARG A 253 10.59 17.25 9.17
N ASP A 254 11.20 17.23 8.02
CA ASP A 254 10.75 16.54 6.82
C ASP A 254 11.26 15.10 6.69
N LYS A 255 12.14 14.64 7.58
CA LYS A 255 12.62 13.24 7.65
C LYS A 255 11.69 12.45 8.55
N LEU A 256 10.73 11.75 7.93
CA LEU A 256 9.82 10.83 8.62
C LEU A 256 10.55 9.51 8.88
N THR A 257 11.02 9.30 10.11
CA THR A 257 11.69 8.05 10.48
C THR A 257 10.66 7.05 10.99
N LEU A 258 10.66 5.85 10.40
CA LEU A 258 9.77 4.74 10.74
C LEU A 258 10.54 3.70 11.55
N LEU A 259 10.04 3.38 12.74
CA LEU A 259 10.52 2.28 13.58
C LEU A 259 9.45 1.19 13.58
N LEU A 260 9.66 0.14 12.79
CA LEU A 260 8.70 -0.94 12.58
C LEU A 260 9.14 -2.25 13.24
N PRO A 261 8.21 -3.11 13.68
CA PRO A 261 8.53 -4.49 14.06
C PRO A 261 9.10 -5.27 12.87
N ASP A 262 10.03 -6.20 13.14
CA ASP A 262 10.70 -7.02 12.10
C ASP A 262 9.69 -7.78 11.25
N GLU A 263 8.61 -8.27 11.87
CA GLU A 263 7.54 -9.03 11.22
C GLU A 263 6.78 -8.25 10.14
N VAL A 264 6.87 -6.91 10.16
CA VAL A 264 6.18 -6.01 9.23
C VAL A 264 7.13 -4.96 8.64
N ALA A 265 8.43 -5.20 8.69
CA ALA A 265 9.45 -4.25 8.21
C ALA A 265 9.23 -3.83 6.75
N SER A 266 8.78 -4.75 5.88
CA SER A 266 8.47 -4.47 4.46
C SER A 266 7.36 -3.44 4.27
N PHE A 267 6.47 -3.25 5.25
CA PHE A 267 5.43 -2.21 5.22
C PHE A 267 6.02 -0.81 5.11
N GLY A 268 7.24 -0.62 5.61
CA GLY A 268 7.95 0.64 5.49
C GLY A 268 8.16 1.09 4.04
N ALA A 269 8.47 0.19 3.11
CA ALA A 269 8.62 0.53 1.69
C ALA A 269 7.29 0.96 1.06
N TRP A 270 6.17 0.36 1.48
CA TRP A 270 4.83 0.78 1.04
C TRP A 270 4.49 2.19 1.59
N VAL A 271 4.77 2.46 2.87
CA VAL A 271 4.59 3.80 3.46
C VAL A 271 5.51 4.81 2.78
N GLU A 272 6.75 4.42 2.45
CA GLU A 272 7.69 5.28 1.73
C GLU A 272 7.09 5.75 0.39
N GLN A 273 6.61 4.84 -0.44
CA GLN A 273 5.97 5.24 -1.70
C GLN A 273 4.75 6.12 -1.44
N LEU A 274 3.85 5.70 -0.54
CA LEU A 274 2.63 6.43 -0.26
C LEU A 274 2.92 7.89 0.15
N VAL A 275 3.80 8.08 1.12
CA VAL A 275 4.06 9.41 1.68
C VAL A 275 4.95 10.25 0.77
N ALA A 276 6.05 9.71 0.26
CA ALA A 276 7.00 10.47 -0.55
C ALA A 276 6.38 10.92 -1.87
N GLU A 277 5.70 10.04 -2.60
CA GLU A 277 5.07 10.38 -3.87
C GLU A 277 3.89 11.34 -3.69
N SER A 278 3.12 11.20 -2.60
CA SER A 278 1.94 12.05 -2.33
C SER A 278 2.31 13.44 -1.85
N THR A 279 3.43 13.60 -1.13
CA THR A 279 3.79 14.87 -0.49
C THR A 279 4.99 15.57 -1.14
N GLY A 280 5.85 14.83 -1.88
CA GLY A 280 7.09 15.33 -2.48
C GLY A 280 6.84 16.21 -3.70
N LYS A 281 6.19 17.37 -3.52
CA LYS A 281 5.75 18.27 -4.59
C LYS A 281 6.08 19.72 -4.27
N HIS A 282 6.36 20.51 -5.31
CA HIS A 282 6.60 21.95 -5.19
C HIS A 282 7.69 22.37 -4.19
N GLY A 283 8.67 21.51 -3.95
CA GLY A 283 9.74 21.75 -2.98
C GLY A 283 9.33 21.52 -1.53
N ALA A 284 8.17 20.94 -1.29
CA ALA A 284 7.69 20.47 0.02
C ALA A 284 7.70 18.95 0.06
N GLY A 285 7.34 18.37 1.21
CA GLY A 285 7.09 16.95 1.36
C GLY A 285 7.77 16.34 2.56
N LEU A 286 7.54 15.06 2.71
CA LEU A 286 8.14 14.21 3.73
C LEU A 286 8.99 13.14 3.05
N LEU A 287 10.16 12.90 3.56
CA LEU A 287 11.06 11.82 3.15
C LEU A 287 11.02 10.71 4.20
N PRO A 288 10.31 9.62 3.95
CA PRO A 288 10.33 8.47 4.85
C PRO A 288 11.72 7.83 4.88
N ILE A 289 12.15 7.44 6.07
CA ILE A 289 13.42 6.78 6.34
C ILE A 289 13.11 5.56 7.19
N LEU A 290 13.46 4.39 6.67
CA LEU A 290 13.34 3.16 7.43
C LEU A 290 14.54 3.04 8.36
N ASP A 291 14.27 2.80 9.63
CA ASP A 291 15.28 2.59 10.65
C ASP A 291 14.80 1.43 11.55
N ASP A 292 15.70 0.61 12.00
CA ASP A 292 15.39 -0.55 12.84
C ASP A 292 15.98 -0.44 14.26
N ASP A 293 16.91 0.50 14.45
CA ASP A 293 17.65 0.67 15.70
C ASP A 293 17.52 2.10 16.26
N ALA A 294 16.71 2.23 17.32
CA ALA A 294 16.50 3.50 18.00
C ALA A 294 17.77 4.01 18.73
N ASP A 295 18.64 3.11 19.21
CA ASP A 295 19.89 3.50 19.89
C ASP A 295 20.90 4.04 18.89
N GLU A 296 21.02 3.43 17.70
CA GLU A 296 21.83 3.98 16.62
C GLU A 296 21.26 5.32 16.14
N LEU A 297 19.94 5.42 16.00
CA LEU A 297 19.27 6.65 15.62
C LEU A 297 19.53 7.77 16.62
N LEU A 298 19.52 7.46 17.93
CA LEU A 298 19.82 8.44 18.99
C LEU A 298 21.22 9.08 18.80
N GLY A 299 22.20 8.28 18.39
CA GLY A 299 23.57 8.75 18.13
C GLY A 299 23.71 9.66 16.91
N ARG A 300 22.73 9.67 16.01
CA ARG A 300 22.69 10.46 14.76
C ARG A 300 21.42 11.31 14.60
N LEU A 301 20.74 11.58 15.71
CA LEU A 301 19.49 12.33 15.73
C LEU A 301 19.70 13.75 15.22
N GLY A 302 19.03 14.10 14.10
CA GLY A 302 18.97 15.47 13.56
C GLY A 302 17.75 16.23 14.05
N GLU A 303 17.80 17.56 13.94
CA GLU A 303 16.64 18.41 14.26
C GLU A 303 15.54 18.35 13.20
N ASP A 304 15.78 17.72 12.06
CA ASP A 304 14.92 17.61 10.88
C ASP A 304 14.03 16.36 10.88
N ARG A 305 13.98 15.62 12.01
CA ARG A 305 13.24 14.35 12.08
C ARG A 305 11.93 14.46 12.83
N VAL A 306 10.95 13.69 12.38
CA VAL A 306 9.77 13.23 13.13
C VAL A 306 9.78 11.70 13.12
N ILE A 307 9.51 11.08 14.26
CA ILE A 307 9.61 9.63 14.43
C ILE A 307 8.20 9.05 14.62
N VAL A 308 7.90 8.00 13.85
CA VAL A 308 6.67 7.21 14.02
C VAL A 308 7.07 5.77 14.27
N ALA A 309 6.75 5.28 15.45
CA ALA A 309 6.98 3.90 15.87
C ALA A 309 5.68 3.10 15.80
N LEU A 310 5.74 1.89 15.27
CA LEU A 310 4.63 0.95 15.29
C LEU A 310 4.81 -0.03 16.45
N GLY A 311 3.85 -0.03 17.37
CA GLY A 311 3.95 -0.78 18.62
C GLY A 311 4.88 -0.14 19.67
N ASP A 312 5.22 -0.93 20.68
CA ASP A 312 6.14 -0.52 21.74
C ASP A 312 7.58 -0.84 21.31
N ARG A 313 8.29 0.17 20.81
CA ARG A 313 9.67 0.02 20.35
C ARG A 313 10.63 0.51 21.42
N PRO A 314 11.63 -0.32 21.82
CA PRO A 314 12.68 0.13 22.74
C PRO A 314 13.38 1.41 22.25
N GLY A 315 13.83 2.26 23.16
CA GLY A 315 14.57 3.49 22.83
C GLY A 315 13.71 4.68 22.38
N THR A 316 12.40 4.52 22.12
CA THR A 316 11.53 5.63 21.71
C THR A 316 11.40 6.73 22.77
N ASP A 317 11.41 6.37 24.05
CA ASP A 317 11.36 7.32 25.15
C ASP A 317 12.66 8.14 25.24
N ASP A 318 13.83 7.53 24.94
CA ASP A 318 15.13 8.19 24.91
C ASP A 318 15.22 9.17 23.74
N LEU A 319 14.69 8.79 22.56
CA LEU A 319 14.57 9.68 21.41
C LEU A 319 13.69 10.90 21.72
N ALA A 320 12.58 10.69 22.41
CA ALA A 320 11.70 11.77 22.85
C ALA A 320 12.37 12.68 23.90
N ALA A 321 13.11 12.09 24.84
CA ALA A 321 13.91 12.84 25.83
C ALA A 321 15.03 13.64 25.18
N ALA A 322 15.59 13.18 24.07
CA ALA A 322 16.56 13.90 23.25
C ALA A 322 15.94 15.02 22.40
N GLY A 323 14.61 15.21 22.44
CA GLY A 323 13.89 16.31 21.79
C GLY A 323 13.32 15.98 20.40
N ALA A 324 13.35 14.72 19.96
CA ALA A 324 12.66 14.31 18.77
C ALA A 324 11.14 14.25 19.01
N PRO A 325 10.29 14.74 18.09
CA PRO A 325 8.89 14.44 18.09
C PRO A 325 8.67 12.96 17.81
N VAL A 326 8.02 12.25 18.70
CA VAL A 326 7.76 10.81 18.61
C VAL A 326 6.26 10.55 18.69
N VAL A 327 5.76 9.74 17.75
CA VAL A 327 4.42 9.16 17.74
C VAL A 327 4.54 7.64 17.84
N GLN A 328 3.80 7.03 18.76
CA GLN A 328 3.69 5.59 18.87
C GLN A 328 2.27 5.16 18.49
N LEU A 329 2.16 4.41 17.40
CA LEU A 329 0.92 3.81 16.92
C LEU A 329 0.71 2.46 17.62
N PRO A 330 -0.54 2.08 17.95
CA PRO A 330 -0.81 0.77 18.52
C PRO A 330 -0.49 -0.33 17.49
N TRP A 331 0.06 -1.43 17.95
CA TRP A 331 0.29 -2.62 17.13
C TRP A 331 0.18 -3.87 18.00
N GLU A 332 -0.67 -4.80 17.61
CA GLU A 332 -0.96 -6.03 18.34
C GLU A 332 -0.53 -7.27 17.54
N GLY A 333 -0.18 -7.07 16.26
CA GLY A 333 0.31 -8.14 15.39
C GLY A 333 -0.08 -7.94 13.92
N PRO A 334 0.42 -8.81 13.02
CA PRO A 334 0.22 -8.71 11.58
C PRO A 334 -1.23 -8.65 11.13
N GLU A 335 -2.15 -9.22 11.88
CA GLU A 335 -3.60 -9.15 11.61
C GLU A 335 -4.14 -7.72 11.61
N GLN A 336 -3.41 -6.75 12.20
CA GLN A 336 -3.77 -5.33 12.18
C GLN A 336 -3.26 -4.57 10.94
N LEU A 337 -2.58 -5.25 10.01
CA LEU A 337 -1.92 -4.61 8.86
C LEU A 337 -2.87 -3.72 8.05
N THR A 338 -4.09 -4.17 7.77
CA THR A 338 -5.06 -3.39 6.98
C THR A 338 -5.58 -2.15 7.72
N ALA A 339 -5.60 -2.18 9.05
CA ALA A 339 -5.86 -1.00 9.87
C ALA A 339 -4.79 0.08 9.65
N GLU A 340 -3.52 -0.33 9.59
CA GLU A 340 -2.42 0.59 9.33
C GLU A 340 -2.43 1.09 7.87
N VAL A 341 -2.82 0.28 6.90
CA VAL A 341 -3.04 0.75 5.52
C VAL A 341 -4.00 1.94 5.50
N VAL A 342 -5.20 1.78 6.06
CA VAL A 342 -6.20 2.88 6.11
C VAL A 342 -5.68 4.07 6.91
N ARG A 343 -5.00 3.83 8.03
CA ARG A 343 -4.43 4.90 8.85
C ARG A 343 -3.48 5.78 8.06
N TRP A 344 -2.55 5.16 7.33
CA TRP A 344 -1.55 5.88 6.55
C TRP A 344 -2.13 6.53 5.30
N GLU A 345 -3.11 5.91 4.62
CA GLU A 345 -3.82 6.52 3.49
C GLU A 345 -4.52 7.82 3.92
N VAL A 346 -5.30 7.75 5.01
CA VAL A 346 -6.00 8.93 5.56
C VAL A 346 -5.00 9.98 6.06
N ALA A 347 -3.97 9.58 6.81
CA ALA A 347 -2.96 10.51 7.32
C ALA A 347 -2.24 11.24 6.18
N THR A 348 -1.91 10.54 5.10
CA THR A 348 -1.25 11.13 3.92
C THR A 348 -2.18 12.10 3.19
N ALA A 349 -3.45 11.73 3.01
CA ALA A 349 -4.44 12.61 2.39
C ALA A 349 -4.67 13.89 3.21
N VAL A 350 -4.78 13.77 4.54
CA VAL A 350 -4.92 14.91 5.46
C VAL A 350 -3.65 15.77 5.47
N ALA A 351 -2.47 15.16 5.49
CA ALA A 351 -1.21 15.90 5.42
C ALA A 351 -1.12 16.69 4.11
N GLY A 352 -1.49 16.09 2.97
CA GLY A 352 -1.56 16.76 1.68
C GLY A 352 -2.48 17.99 1.72
N ALA A 353 -3.69 17.83 2.26
CA ALA A 353 -4.64 18.94 2.39
C ALA A 353 -4.08 20.09 3.25
N LEU A 354 -3.53 19.78 4.43
CA LEU A 354 -2.93 20.78 5.30
C LEU A 354 -1.71 21.46 4.66
N LEU A 355 -0.92 20.74 3.86
CA LEU A 355 0.24 21.30 3.15
C LEU A 355 -0.16 22.08 1.89
N GLY A 356 -1.42 22.01 1.44
CA GLY A 356 -1.90 22.58 0.20
C GLY A 356 -1.37 21.86 -1.03
N LEU A 357 -1.24 20.55 -0.97
CA LEU A 357 -0.74 19.67 -2.02
C LEU A 357 -1.84 18.72 -2.49
N ASN A 358 -1.80 18.34 -3.79
CA ASN A 358 -2.56 17.20 -4.27
C ASN A 358 -1.82 15.89 -3.96
N PRO A 359 -2.33 15.01 -3.09
CA PRO A 359 -1.64 13.76 -2.75
C PRO A 359 -1.93 12.62 -3.74
N PHE A 360 -2.66 12.84 -4.81
CA PHE A 360 -3.18 11.78 -5.68
C PHE A 360 -2.63 11.78 -7.10
N ASP A 361 -2.03 12.89 -7.58
CA ASP A 361 -1.44 13.04 -8.93
C ASP A 361 -0.09 12.34 -9.09
#